data_6d74cda1b82e96c38d90dd5ff75ac976
#
_entry.id   6d74cda1b82e96c38d90dd5ff75ac976
#
_cell.length_a   1.000
_cell.length_b   1.000
_cell.length_c   1.000
_cell.angle_alpha   90.00
_cell.angle_beta   90.00
_cell.angle_gamma   90.00
#
_symmetry.space_group_name_H-M   'P 1'
#
loop_
_entity.id
_entity.type
_entity.pdbx_description
1 polymer ?
#
loop_
_entity_poly.entity_id
_entity_poly.type
_entity_poly.pdbx_seq_one_letter_code
_entity_poly.pdbx_strand_id
1 'polypeptide(L)'
;TPLYVVNHGETGPIRCNRCKAYMCPFMQFIEGGRRYQCGFCNCVNDVPPFFFQHLDHIGRRVDHYERPELSLGSYEYIATLDYCRNNKPPKPPAYIFMIDVSYRNINSGLVKLICEELKTLLDKLPREEQEESSSIQVGFVTYNKVLHFFNVKSSLAQPQMMVVSDVGEVFVPLLDGFLVNFQESRSVVINLLDQIPEMFADTNESETIFAPVIQAGMEALKAAECAGKLFIFHSSLPTAEAPGKLRNRDDKKLLNTDKEKTLFQPQVNSYESLARDCVANGCCVNLFLFPNQYVDIASMGLVTLYTGGTLYKYNNFQLDADSPRFLSDLRKDIEKKTGFDAIMRVRTSTGFRATDFFGAIYMNNTTDVEMAAVDCDKAVTVEFKHDDKLNEDTGALIQCAVLYTSISGQRRLRIHNIGLNCSSQLADVYKSCETDALINFFAKSAFKAILSQPLKMVREMLMNQTAHMLACYRKNCASPSAVSQLVLPDAMKVLPVYMNCLSKSCVLVGRPEIPTDERAYHRQLVTSMGVADTQLFFYPQLLPVVSM
;
A
#
# COMPACT_ATOMS: atom_id res chain seq x y z
N THR A 1 8.42 0.49 -13.92
CA THR A 1 8.87 0.97 -15.23
C THR A 1 9.43 2.37 -15.07
N PRO A 2 10.62 2.66 -15.59
CA PRO A 2 11.17 4.00 -15.62
C PRO A 2 10.24 4.93 -16.39
N LEU A 3 10.03 6.14 -15.89
CA LEU A 3 9.27 7.19 -16.55
C LEU A 3 10.21 8.31 -16.99
N TYR A 4 9.80 9.04 -18.01
CA TYR A 4 10.49 10.26 -18.40
C TYR A 4 10.35 11.30 -17.29
N VAL A 5 11.48 11.91 -16.92
CA VAL A 5 11.56 12.90 -15.83
C VAL A 5 11.61 14.29 -16.44
N VAL A 6 10.71 15.15 -15.96
CA VAL A 6 10.63 16.56 -16.34
C VAL A 6 11.16 17.41 -15.19
N ASN A 7 12.14 18.27 -15.45
CA ASN A 7 12.70 19.19 -14.48
C ASN A 7 12.53 20.63 -14.95
N HIS A 8 11.66 21.37 -14.29
CA HIS A 8 11.46 22.80 -14.54
C HIS A 8 12.22 23.70 -13.54
N GLY A 9 13.19 23.14 -12.81
CA GLY A 9 13.99 23.89 -11.83
C GLY A 9 13.15 24.46 -10.71
N GLU A 10 13.42 25.69 -10.32
CA GLU A 10 12.74 26.36 -9.20
C GLU A 10 11.28 26.72 -9.48
N THR A 11 10.88 26.78 -10.74
CA THR A 11 9.50 27.11 -11.11
C THR A 11 8.53 25.95 -10.85
N GLY A 12 9.03 24.73 -10.87
CA GLY A 12 8.24 23.52 -10.62
C GLY A 12 7.22 23.18 -11.69
N PRO A 13 6.38 22.18 -11.42
CA PRO A 13 5.33 21.74 -12.36
C PRO A 13 4.31 22.83 -12.67
N ILE A 14 3.86 22.90 -13.93
CA ILE A 14 2.83 23.84 -14.36
C ILE A 14 1.47 23.26 -14.02
N ARG A 15 0.60 24.07 -13.42
CA ARG A 15 -0.72 23.67 -12.93
C ARG A 15 -1.78 24.66 -13.33
N CYS A 16 -2.99 24.16 -13.57
CA CYS A 16 -4.16 25.01 -13.73
C CYS A 16 -4.41 25.86 -12.48
N ASN A 17 -4.63 27.15 -12.66
CA ASN A 17 -4.85 28.09 -11.54
C ASN A 17 -6.14 27.78 -10.76
N ARG A 18 -7.14 27.20 -11.44
CA ARG A 18 -8.46 26.91 -10.84
C ARG A 18 -8.52 25.52 -10.19
N CYS A 19 -8.33 24.44 -10.93
CA CYS A 19 -8.50 23.07 -10.44
C CYS A 19 -7.19 22.42 -9.98
N LYS A 20 -6.05 23.08 -10.20
CA LYS A 20 -4.72 22.59 -9.84
C LYS A 20 -4.29 21.30 -10.55
N ALA A 21 -4.97 20.92 -11.64
CA ALA A 21 -4.50 19.83 -12.49
C ALA A 21 -3.15 20.17 -13.12
N TYR A 22 -2.30 19.17 -13.23
CA TYR A 22 -0.96 19.33 -13.79
C TYR A 22 -1.00 19.36 -15.31
N MET A 23 -0.05 20.06 -15.93
CA MET A 23 0.12 20.08 -17.38
C MET A 23 0.13 18.64 -17.93
N CYS A 24 -0.66 18.41 -18.95
CA CYS A 24 -0.89 17.09 -19.53
C CYS A 24 -1.37 17.18 -20.99
N PRO A 25 -1.44 16.06 -21.71
CA PRO A 25 -1.91 16.04 -23.11
C PRO A 25 -3.34 16.55 -23.32
N PHE A 26 -4.14 16.66 -22.28
CA PHE A 26 -5.53 17.16 -22.36
C PHE A 26 -5.63 18.68 -22.29
N MET A 27 -4.53 19.39 -22.11
CA MET A 27 -4.49 20.85 -22.15
C MET A 27 -4.47 21.34 -23.60
N GLN A 28 -5.31 22.30 -23.91
CA GLN A 28 -5.43 22.87 -25.27
C GLN A 28 -4.78 24.25 -25.32
N PHE A 29 -3.71 24.40 -26.11
CA PHE A 29 -3.04 25.68 -26.30
C PHE A 29 -3.82 26.56 -27.26
N ILE A 30 -3.94 27.84 -26.91
CA ILE A 30 -4.68 28.86 -27.65
C ILE A 30 -3.88 30.16 -27.78
N GLU A 31 -4.37 31.11 -28.54
CA GLU A 31 -3.76 32.45 -28.71
C GLU A 31 -2.28 32.39 -29.12
N GLY A 32 -1.96 31.55 -30.09
CA GLY A 32 -0.59 31.37 -30.58
C GLY A 32 0.37 30.75 -29.60
N GLY A 33 -0.13 30.01 -28.60
CA GLY A 33 0.65 29.36 -27.57
C GLY A 33 0.86 30.16 -26.28
N ARG A 34 0.27 31.35 -26.18
CA ARG A 34 0.39 32.24 -25.01
C ARG A 34 -0.47 31.81 -23.83
N ARG A 35 -1.56 31.09 -24.11
CA ARG A 35 -2.53 30.64 -23.12
C ARG A 35 -2.90 29.16 -23.38
N TYR A 36 -3.41 28.51 -22.37
CA TYR A 36 -3.97 27.17 -22.53
C TYR A 36 -5.28 27.02 -21.74
N GLN A 37 -6.17 26.23 -22.30
CA GLN A 37 -7.43 25.85 -21.67
C GLN A 37 -7.26 24.50 -20.98
N CYS A 38 -7.63 24.44 -19.69
CA CYS A 38 -7.57 23.22 -18.91
C CYS A 38 -8.63 22.21 -19.41
N GLY A 39 -8.19 20.98 -19.73
CA GLY A 39 -9.11 19.90 -20.12
C GLY A 39 -10.05 19.43 -19.02
N PHE A 40 -9.73 19.67 -17.75
CA PHE A 40 -10.52 19.24 -16.60
C PHE A 40 -11.61 20.24 -16.20
N CYS A 41 -11.32 21.53 -16.18
CA CYS A 41 -12.25 22.55 -15.67
C CYS A 41 -12.56 23.67 -16.66
N ASN A 42 -12.01 23.61 -17.86
CA ASN A 42 -12.17 24.62 -18.94
C ASN A 42 -11.65 26.03 -18.59
N CYS A 43 -10.91 26.18 -17.48
CA CYS A 43 -10.29 27.45 -17.13
C CYS A 43 -9.17 27.78 -18.12
N VAL A 44 -9.12 29.03 -18.56
CA VAL A 44 -8.03 29.53 -19.40
C VAL A 44 -6.93 30.08 -18.51
N ASN A 45 -5.71 29.64 -18.76
CA ASN A 45 -4.50 29.97 -17.99
C ASN A 45 -3.46 30.61 -18.90
N ASP A 46 -2.66 31.51 -18.36
CA ASP A 46 -1.49 32.02 -19.04
C ASP A 46 -0.37 30.99 -19.04
N VAL A 47 0.33 30.87 -20.17
CA VAL A 47 1.53 30.04 -20.26
C VAL A 47 2.70 30.80 -19.67
N PRO A 48 3.44 30.25 -18.70
CA PRO A 48 4.63 30.91 -18.17
C PRO A 48 5.66 31.21 -19.27
N PRO A 49 6.36 32.34 -19.25
CA PRO A 49 7.29 32.73 -20.32
C PRO A 49 8.34 31.66 -20.66
N PHE A 50 8.87 30.97 -19.65
CA PHE A 50 9.89 29.91 -19.84
C PHE A 50 9.33 28.67 -20.56
N PHE A 51 8.02 28.45 -20.50
CA PHE A 51 7.34 27.30 -21.09
C PHE A 51 6.73 27.63 -22.46
N PHE A 52 6.68 28.89 -22.85
CA PHE A 52 6.07 29.33 -24.10
C PHE A 52 6.73 28.69 -25.33
N GLN A 53 5.90 28.24 -26.26
CA GLN A 53 6.30 27.83 -27.61
C GLN A 53 5.20 28.17 -28.61
N HIS A 54 5.61 28.38 -29.85
CA HIS A 54 4.69 28.62 -30.98
C HIS A 54 3.88 27.37 -31.28
N LEU A 55 2.71 27.60 -31.91
CA LEU A 55 1.86 26.53 -32.40
C LEU A 55 2.15 26.25 -33.86
N ASP A 56 1.98 25.00 -34.29
CA ASP A 56 2.02 24.58 -35.67
C ASP A 56 0.69 24.90 -36.40
N HIS A 57 0.59 24.54 -37.68
CA HIS A 57 -0.59 24.80 -38.51
C HIS A 57 -1.88 24.09 -38.05
N ILE A 58 -1.77 23.08 -37.19
CA ILE A 58 -2.92 22.38 -36.60
C ILE A 58 -3.22 22.81 -35.16
N GLY A 59 -2.54 23.85 -34.68
CA GLY A 59 -2.76 24.39 -33.34
C GLY A 59 -2.04 23.61 -32.22
N ARG A 60 -1.10 22.74 -32.54
CA ARG A 60 -0.32 22.00 -31.58
C ARG A 60 1.04 22.68 -31.39
N ARG A 61 1.61 22.61 -30.20
CA ARG A 61 2.95 23.15 -29.93
C ARG A 61 4.01 22.48 -30.81
N VAL A 62 4.94 23.27 -31.33
CA VAL A 62 6.04 22.76 -32.18
C VAL A 62 6.94 21.76 -31.47
N ASP A 63 7.07 21.86 -30.14
CA ASP A 63 7.84 20.96 -29.28
C ASP A 63 7.03 19.83 -28.65
N HIS A 64 5.82 19.58 -29.13
CA HIS A 64 4.88 18.62 -28.53
C HIS A 64 5.50 17.24 -28.25
N TYR A 65 6.20 16.68 -29.22
CA TYR A 65 6.78 15.35 -29.10
C TYR A 65 8.09 15.29 -28.31
N GLU A 66 8.70 16.44 -28.05
CA GLU A 66 9.90 16.57 -27.24
C GLU A 66 9.58 16.66 -25.75
N ARG A 67 8.32 16.91 -25.42
CA ARG A 67 7.86 17.10 -24.04
C ARG A 67 6.99 15.93 -23.59
N PRO A 68 7.48 15.16 -22.60
CA PRO A 68 6.72 14.02 -22.05
C PRO A 68 5.35 14.43 -21.51
N GLU A 69 5.25 15.59 -20.86
CA GLU A 69 4.02 16.12 -20.25
C GLU A 69 2.96 16.53 -21.30
N LEU A 70 3.31 16.62 -22.56
CA LEU A 70 2.37 16.94 -23.64
C LEU A 70 2.03 15.75 -24.53
N SER A 71 2.90 14.74 -24.58
CA SER A 71 2.80 13.63 -25.53
C SER A 71 2.55 12.27 -24.89
N LEU A 72 2.82 12.11 -23.59
CA LEU A 72 2.69 10.84 -22.90
C LEU A 72 1.57 10.87 -21.85
N GLY A 73 0.97 9.71 -21.61
CA GLY A 73 -0.02 9.54 -20.54
C GLY A 73 0.57 9.48 -19.14
N SER A 74 1.85 9.11 -19.03
CA SER A 74 2.55 8.97 -17.74
C SER A 74 3.95 9.55 -17.80
N TYR A 75 4.30 10.36 -16.82
CA TYR A 75 5.61 11.02 -16.68
C TYR A 75 5.82 11.43 -15.22
N GLU A 76 7.02 11.93 -14.92
CA GLU A 76 7.40 12.29 -13.56
C GLU A 76 8.07 13.67 -13.53
N TYR A 77 7.71 14.49 -12.54
CA TYR A 77 8.38 15.76 -12.28
C TYR A 77 9.33 15.63 -11.10
N ILE A 78 10.44 16.36 -11.16
CA ILE A 78 11.20 16.70 -9.96
C ILE A 78 10.45 17.83 -9.25
N ALA A 79 10.02 17.57 -8.02
CA ALA A 79 9.23 18.52 -7.24
C ALA A 79 10.11 19.58 -6.57
N THR A 80 9.56 20.78 -6.41
CA THR A 80 10.19 21.91 -5.74
C THR A 80 9.99 21.85 -4.23
N LEU A 81 10.63 22.76 -3.49
CA LEU A 81 10.60 22.76 -2.01
C LEU A 81 9.21 22.96 -1.42
N ASP A 82 8.31 23.62 -2.12
CA ASP A 82 6.91 23.78 -1.70
C ASP A 82 6.12 22.46 -1.68
N TYR A 83 6.63 21.39 -2.31
CA TYR A 83 6.10 20.03 -2.22
C TYR A 83 6.74 19.19 -1.11
N CYS A 84 7.69 19.76 -0.38
CA CYS A 84 8.42 19.09 0.70
C CYS A 84 7.86 19.48 2.06
N ARG A 85 7.94 18.58 3.03
CA ARG A 85 7.57 18.88 4.42
C ARG A 85 8.44 20.02 4.97
N ASN A 86 7.81 21.01 5.61
CA ASN A 86 8.46 22.17 6.19
C ASN A 86 9.37 22.96 5.22
N ASN A 87 9.09 22.86 3.92
CA ASN A 87 9.91 23.46 2.85
C ASN A 87 11.40 23.10 2.93
N LYS A 88 11.69 21.87 3.37
CA LYS A 88 13.06 21.32 3.45
C LYS A 88 13.21 20.15 2.50
N PRO A 89 14.36 20.00 1.80
CA PRO A 89 14.64 18.81 1.01
C PRO A 89 14.54 17.56 1.90
N PRO A 90 13.87 16.49 1.45
CA PRO A 90 13.81 15.26 2.21
C PRO A 90 15.18 14.58 2.28
N LYS A 91 15.40 13.83 3.34
CA LYS A 91 16.56 12.94 3.46
C LYS A 91 16.25 11.59 2.81
N PRO A 92 17.28 10.81 2.43
CA PRO A 92 17.06 9.40 2.08
C PRO A 92 16.34 8.65 3.19
N PRO A 93 15.50 7.66 2.86
CA PRO A 93 14.78 6.88 3.87
C PRO A 93 15.73 5.98 4.66
N ALA A 94 15.24 5.46 5.79
CA ALA A 94 15.95 4.49 6.61
C ALA A 94 15.15 3.20 6.76
N TYR A 95 15.86 2.07 6.87
CA TYR A 95 15.28 0.76 7.14
C TYR A 95 15.66 0.31 8.54
N ILE A 96 14.67 -0.04 9.35
CA ILE A 96 14.86 -0.50 10.72
C ILE A 96 14.37 -1.94 10.82
N PHE A 97 15.28 -2.84 11.21
CA PHE A 97 14.99 -4.26 11.40
C PHE A 97 14.73 -4.51 12.89
N MET A 98 13.53 -5.01 13.19
CA MET A 98 13.03 -5.18 14.55
C MET A 98 12.67 -6.65 14.77
N ILE A 99 13.46 -7.33 15.61
CA ILE A 99 13.42 -8.78 15.72
C ILE A 99 12.91 -9.17 17.12
N ASP A 100 11.83 -9.92 17.16
CA ASP A 100 11.33 -10.59 18.35
C ASP A 100 12.33 -11.67 18.78
N VAL A 101 12.95 -11.47 19.96
CA VAL A 101 13.92 -12.38 20.58
C VAL A 101 13.33 -13.13 21.79
N SER A 102 12.02 -13.31 21.81
CA SER A 102 11.36 -14.16 22.80
C SER A 102 11.78 -15.62 22.65
N TYR A 103 11.56 -16.39 23.70
CA TYR A 103 11.91 -17.81 23.78
C TYR A 103 11.55 -18.59 22.51
N ARG A 104 10.36 -18.40 22.02
CA ARG A 104 9.86 -19.13 20.84
C ARG A 104 10.67 -18.85 19.58
N ASN A 105 10.96 -17.59 19.28
CA ASN A 105 11.74 -17.21 18.11
C ASN A 105 13.18 -17.66 18.18
N ILE A 106 13.77 -17.59 19.37
CA ILE A 106 15.13 -18.07 19.59
C ILE A 106 15.19 -19.60 19.43
N ASN A 107 14.30 -20.31 20.11
CA ASN A 107 14.31 -21.78 20.12
C ASN A 107 13.96 -22.42 18.76
N SER A 108 13.19 -21.74 17.93
CA SER A 108 12.86 -22.20 16.58
C SER A 108 14.01 -22.05 15.56
N GLY A 109 15.08 -21.35 15.92
CA GLY A 109 16.18 -21.02 15.01
C GLY A 109 15.88 -19.85 14.05
N LEU A 110 14.71 -19.23 14.16
CA LEU A 110 14.29 -18.14 13.28
C LEU A 110 15.19 -16.90 13.41
N VAL A 111 15.53 -16.51 14.63
CA VAL A 111 16.40 -15.34 14.89
C VAL A 111 17.76 -15.52 14.21
N LYS A 112 18.34 -16.71 14.33
CA LYS A 112 19.62 -17.05 13.69
C LYS A 112 19.50 -16.97 12.16
N LEU A 113 18.43 -17.50 11.60
CA LEU A 113 18.15 -17.45 10.15
C LEU A 113 18.06 -16.01 9.66
N ILE A 114 17.31 -15.16 10.34
CA ILE A 114 17.15 -13.74 9.99
C ILE A 114 18.50 -13.02 10.02
N CYS A 115 19.26 -13.19 11.10
CA CYS A 115 20.57 -12.54 11.25
C CYS A 115 21.58 -12.98 10.18
N GLU A 116 21.62 -14.26 9.85
CA GLU A 116 22.49 -14.77 8.80
C GLU A 116 22.12 -14.21 7.41
N GLU A 117 20.83 -14.17 7.08
CA GLU A 117 20.39 -13.66 5.80
C GLU A 117 20.59 -12.15 5.66
N LEU A 118 20.40 -11.37 6.73
CA LEU A 118 20.62 -9.92 6.72
C LEU A 118 22.07 -9.55 6.39
N LYS A 119 23.06 -10.37 6.73
CA LYS A 119 24.46 -10.12 6.39
C LYS A 119 24.69 -9.96 4.89
N THR A 120 23.94 -10.69 4.08
CA THR A 120 24.02 -10.63 2.61
C THR A 120 23.02 -9.64 2.01
N LEU A 121 21.81 -9.53 2.59
CA LEU A 121 20.76 -8.66 2.06
C LEU A 121 21.07 -7.18 2.22
N LEU A 122 21.82 -6.78 3.24
CA LEU A 122 22.22 -5.39 3.44
C LEU A 122 23.15 -4.84 2.37
N ASP A 123 23.81 -5.71 1.59
CA ASP A 123 24.54 -5.33 0.39
C ASP A 123 23.63 -5.05 -0.82
N LYS A 124 22.36 -5.43 -0.74
CA LYS A 124 21.38 -5.37 -1.82
C LYS A 124 20.28 -4.35 -1.58
N LEU A 125 20.50 -3.39 -0.70
CA LEU A 125 19.58 -2.28 -0.51
C LEU A 125 19.34 -1.55 -1.82
N PRO A 126 18.10 -1.12 -2.13
CA PRO A 126 17.81 -0.44 -3.37
C PRO A 126 18.56 0.88 -3.48
N ARG A 127 19.01 1.18 -4.70
CA ARG A 127 19.71 2.43 -5.05
C ARG A 127 19.24 2.95 -6.39
N GLU A 128 19.46 4.22 -6.64
CA GLU A 128 19.31 4.79 -7.98
C GLU A 128 20.42 4.30 -8.91
N GLU A 129 20.15 4.28 -10.21
CA GLU A 129 21.10 3.77 -11.22
C GLU A 129 22.42 4.56 -11.24
N GLN A 130 22.40 5.81 -10.82
CA GLN A 130 23.54 6.72 -10.82
C GLN A 130 24.36 6.66 -9.52
N GLU A 131 23.89 5.95 -8.51
CA GLU A 131 24.58 5.82 -7.22
C GLU A 131 25.47 4.58 -7.19
N GLU A 132 26.67 4.71 -6.63
CA GLU A 132 27.57 3.57 -6.42
C GLU A 132 27.09 2.65 -5.30
N SER A 133 26.49 3.22 -4.27
CA SER A 133 25.94 2.49 -3.12
C SER A 133 24.61 3.10 -2.70
N SER A 134 23.80 2.32 -1.96
CA SER A 134 22.50 2.79 -1.44
C SER A 134 22.67 3.92 -0.42
N SER A 135 21.84 4.94 -0.52
CA SER A 135 21.75 6.03 0.44
C SER A 135 20.92 5.66 1.68
N ILE A 136 20.28 4.49 1.69
CA ILE A 136 19.42 4.05 2.78
C ILE A 136 20.26 3.72 4.01
N GLN A 137 19.93 4.35 5.15
CA GLN A 137 20.51 4.01 6.44
C GLN A 137 19.76 2.82 7.06
N VAL A 138 20.45 2.09 7.92
CA VAL A 138 19.90 0.93 8.62
C VAL A 138 20.03 1.06 10.13
N GLY A 139 19.06 0.51 10.84
CA GLY A 139 19.06 0.41 12.29
C GLY A 139 18.52 -0.93 12.75
N PHE A 140 18.87 -1.33 13.97
CA PHE A 140 18.54 -2.64 14.54
C PHE A 140 17.96 -2.49 15.92
N VAL A 141 16.85 -3.19 16.16
CA VAL A 141 16.18 -3.32 17.43
C VAL A 141 15.85 -4.78 17.65
N THR A 142 16.07 -5.28 18.84
CA THR A 142 15.49 -6.53 19.31
C THR A 142 14.50 -6.25 20.43
N TYR A 143 13.57 -7.14 20.67
CA TYR A 143 12.58 -6.95 21.73
C TYR A 143 11.98 -8.28 22.21
N ASN A 144 11.50 -8.24 23.43
CA ASN A 144 10.58 -9.19 24.03
C ASN A 144 9.50 -8.39 24.77
N LYS A 145 9.48 -8.32 26.07
CA LYS A 145 8.63 -7.39 26.84
C LYS A 145 9.27 -6.01 27.04
N VAL A 146 10.55 -5.86 26.65
CA VAL A 146 11.31 -4.61 26.66
C VAL A 146 11.99 -4.41 25.31
N LEU A 147 12.51 -3.22 25.06
CA LEU A 147 13.18 -2.84 23.81
C LEU A 147 14.69 -2.81 24.00
N HIS A 148 15.43 -3.29 23.01
CA HIS A 148 16.89 -3.22 22.94
C HIS A 148 17.30 -2.46 21.67
N PHE A 149 17.87 -1.29 21.84
CA PHE A 149 18.44 -0.49 20.76
C PHE A 149 19.93 -0.73 20.64
N PHE A 150 20.44 -0.84 19.43
CA PHE A 150 21.85 -1.12 19.21
C PHE A 150 22.57 0.09 18.60
N ASN A 151 23.67 0.49 19.26
CA ASN A 151 24.62 1.43 18.70
C ASN A 151 25.63 0.65 17.85
N VAL A 152 25.65 0.95 16.58
CA VAL A 152 26.51 0.27 15.58
C VAL A 152 27.38 1.27 14.83
N LYS A 153 27.76 2.36 15.50
CA LYS A 153 28.64 3.39 14.94
C LYS A 153 29.96 2.77 14.47
N SER A 154 30.43 3.21 13.31
CA SER A 154 31.67 2.67 12.69
C SER A 154 32.93 2.79 13.55
N SER A 155 32.96 3.77 14.46
CA SER A 155 34.10 3.98 15.37
C SER A 155 34.14 3.01 16.55
N LEU A 156 33.11 2.18 16.75
CA LEU A 156 33.05 1.23 17.85
C LEU A 156 33.78 -0.08 17.48
N ALA A 157 34.50 -0.65 18.47
CA ALA A 157 35.08 -1.98 18.32
C ALA A 157 34.01 -3.09 18.42
N GLN A 158 32.97 -2.84 19.20
CA GLN A 158 31.86 -3.77 19.46
C GLN A 158 30.53 -2.99 19.45
N PRO A 159 29.43 -3.60 19.01
CA PRO A 159 28.11 -2.98 19.15
C PRO A 159 27.75 -2.79 20.62
N GLN A 160 26.96 -1.76 20.92
CA GLN A 160 26.48 -1.46 22.26
C GLN A 160 24.96 -1.62 22.30
N MET A 161 24.44 -2.24 23.35
CA MET A 161 23.01 -2.43 23.58
C MET A 161 22.50 -1.45 24.64
N MET A 162 21.43 -0.73 24.33
CA MET A 162 20.68 0.13 25.24
C MET A 162 19.30 -0.45 25.48
N VAL A 163 18.97 -0.78 26.73
CA VAL A 163 17.67 -1.35 27.09
C VAL A 163 16.71 -0.25 27.51
N VAL A 164 15.53 -0.23 26.90
CA VAL A 164 14.39 0.62 27.29
C VAL A 164 13.31 -0.27 27.87
N SER A 165 13.15 -0.21 29.19
CA SER A 165 12.15 -1.00 29.93
C SER A 165 10.83 -0.25 30.12
N ASP A 166 10.83 1.08 30.04
CA ASP A 166 9.62 1.88 30.07
C ASP A 166 8.96 1.89 28.68
N VAL A 167 8.15 0.88 28.46
CA VAL A 167 7.43 0.69 27.18
C VAL A 167 6.13 1.51 27.10
N GLY A 168 5.74 2.16 28.18
CA GLY A 168 4.62 3.11 28.21
C GLY A 168 4.96 4.45 27.57
N GLU A 169 6.20 4.89 27.73
CA GLU A 169 6.73 6.13 27.17
C GLU A 169 8.04 5.84 26.41
N VAL A 170 7.91 5.31 25.21
CA VAL A 170 9.05 4.89 24.41
C VAL A 170 9.86 6.11 23.94
N PHE A 171 11.17 6.02 24.06
CA PHE A 171 12.13 6.99 23.51
C PHE A 171 13.33 6.25 22.91
N VAL A 172 14.03 6.91 21.99
CA VAL A 172 15.26 6.38 21.41
C VAL A 172 16.43 6.82 22.29
N PRO A 173 17.14 5.89 22.94
CA PRO A 173 18.18 6.23 23.95
C PRO A 173 19.52 6.65 23.33
N LEU A 174 19.60 6.80 22.02
CA LEU A 174 20.81 7.10 21.27
C LEU A 174 20.63 8.39 20.48
N LEU A 175 21.56 9.34 20.68
CA LEU A 175 21.64 10.56 19.88
C LEU A 175 22.30 10.30 18.52
N ASP A 176 23.19 9.31 18.44
CA ASP A 176 24.02 9.00 17.29
C ASP A 176 24.33 7.49 17.28
N GLY A 177 24.55 6.92 16.10
CA GLY A 177 24.98 5.53 15.94
C GLY A 177 23.87 4.49 15.90
N PHE A 178 22.60 4.89 16.01
CA PHE A 178 21.48 3.96 15.80
C PHE A 178 21.21 3.73 14.31
N LEU A 179 20.99 4.79 13.53
CA LEU A 179 20.89 4.72 12.08
C LEU A 179 22.26 4.96 11.46
N VAL A 180 22.74 4.04 10.66
CA VAL A 180 24.09 4.07 10.07
C VAL A 180 24.06 3.73 8.59
N ASN A 181 25.08 4.20 7.86
CA ASN A 181 25.38 3.68 6.53
C ASN A 181 25.99 2.29 6.68
N PHE A 182 25.41 1.29 6.03
CA PHE A 182 25.86 -0.11 6.18
C PHE A 182 27.30 -0.31 5.72
N GLN A 183 27.72 0.31 4.63
CA GLN A 183 29.09 0.14 4.12
C GLN A 183 30.13 0.69 5.09
N GLU A 184 29.86 1.82 5.72
CA GLU A 184 30.74 2.42 6.71
C GLU A 184 30.81 1.62 8.03
N SER A 185 29.68 1.07 8.47
CA SER A 185 29.55 0.33 9.73
C SER A 185 29.53 -1.19 9.56
N ARG A 186 29.90 -1.71 8.41
CA ARG A 186 29.78 -3.13 8.04
C ARG A 186 30.33 -4.06 9.12
N SER A 187 31.54 -3.83 9.61
CA SER A 187 32.17 -4.71 10.58
C SER A 187 31.39 -4.76 11.91
N VAL A 188 30.90 -3.62 12.39
CA VAL A 188 30.12 -3.53 13.63
C VAL A 188 28.74 -4.17 13.46
N VAL A 189 28.09 -3.94 12.33
CA VAL A 189 26.78 -4.54 12.01
C VAL A 189 26.88 -6.06 11.87
N ILE A 190 27.86 -6.58 11.15
CA ILE A 190 28.07 -8.03 11.02
C ILE A 190 28.35 -8.65 12.38
N ASN A 191 29.16 -8.01 13.22
CA ASN A 191 29.43 -8.45 14.58
C ASN A 191 28.12 -8.50 15.41
N LEU A 192 27.27 -7.48 15.31
CA LEU A 192 25.97 -7.46 15.96
C LEU A 192 25.10 -8.66 15.53
N LEU A 193 25.00 -8.90 14.22
CA LEU A 193 24.18 -9.98 13.66
C LEU A 193 24.70 -11.36 14.08
N ASP A 194 26.01 -11.51 14.31
CA ASP A 194 26.58 -12.73 14.89
C ASP A 194 26.21 -12.88 16.37
N GLN A 195 26.18 -11.78 17.13
CA GLN A 195 25.97 -11.81 18.57
C GLN A 195 24.51 -11.96 18.98
N ILE A 196 23.54 -11.45 18.21
CA ILE A 196 22.12 -11.47 18.60
C ILE A 196 21.61 -12.88 18.95
N PRO A 197 21.83 -13.93 18.14
CA PRO A 197 21.35 -15.27 18.48
C PRO A 197 21.98 -15.83 19.76
N GLU A 198 23.25 -15.53 20.02
CA GLU A 198 23.98 -15.99 21.21
C GLU A 198 23.57 -15.21 22.47
N MET A 199 23.37 -13.90 22.32
CA MET A 199 23.01 -13.00 23.42
C MET A 199 21.69 -13.39 24.09
N PHE A 200 20.73 -13.91 23.33
CA PHE A 200 19.42 -14.31 23.81
C PHE A 200 19.21 -15.84 23.85
N ALA A 201 20.28 -16.64 23.66
CA ALA A 201 20.19 -18.10 23.54
C ALA A 201 19.51 -18.78 24.74
N ASP A 202 19.73 -18.29 25.92
CA ASP A 202 19.21 -18.86 27.18
C ASP A 202 17.94 -18.15 27.68
N THR A 203 17.27 -17.37 26.85
CA THR A 203 16.06 -16.64 27.26
C THR A 203 14.92 -17.59 27.60
N ASN A 204 14.21 -17.29 28.69
CA ASN A 204 12.93 -17.92 29.04
C ASN A 204 11.73 -16.95 28.87
N GLU A 205 11.98 -15.77 28.37
CA GLU A 205 10.93 -14.76 28.20
C GLU A 205 10.01 -15.12 27.03
N SER A 206 8.75 -15.38 27.33
CA SER A 206 7.73 -15.75 26.34
C SER A 206 6.78 -14.62 26.00
N GLU A 207 6.72 -13.58 26.84
CA GLU A 207 5.84 -12.42 26.59
C GLU A 207 6.49 -11.43 25.64
N THR A 208 5.66 -10.81 24.82
CA THR A 208 6.08 -9.79 23.86
C THR A 208 5.22 -8.55 23.94
N ILE A 209 5.80 -7.43 23.51
CA ILE A 209 5.13 -6.18 23.19
C ILE A 209 5.03 -6.04 21.67
N PHE A 210 4.13 -5.17 21.16
CA PHE A 210 4.03 -4.92 19.74
C PHE A 210 3.87 -3.43 19.40
N ALA A 211 2.87 -2.74 19.95
CA ALA A 211 2.69 -1.31 19.70
C ALA A 211 3.91 -0.47 20.09
N PRO A 212 4.58 -0.70 21.24
CA PRO A 212 5.82 0.01 21.57
C PRO A 212 6.96 -0.23 20.58
N VAL A 213 7.01 -1.38 19.94
CA VAL A 213 8.01 -1.68 18.89
C VAL A 213 7.83 -0.75 17.69
N ILE A 214 6.60 -0.61 17.20
CA ILE A 214 6.26 0.32 16.11
C ILE A 214 6.54 1.76 16.55
N GLN A 215 6.14 2.12 17.76
CA GLN A 215 6.39 3.46 18.33
C GLN A 215 7.89 3.78 18.35
N ALA A 216 8.72 2.82 18.77
CA ALA A 216 10.17 2.97 18.79
C ALA A 216 10.75 3.26 17.40
N GLY A 217 10.34 2.50 16.41
CA GLY A 217 10.78 2.71 15.02
C GLY A 217 10.33 4.06 14.47
N MET A 218 9.08 4.44 14.72
CA MET A 218 8.55 5.73 14.32
C MET A 218 9.30 6.90 14.97
N GLU A 219 9.55 6.83 16.27
CA GLU A 219 10.31 7.86 17.00
C GLU A 219 11.75 7.99 16.47
N ALA A 220 12.38 6.88 16.10
CA ALA A 220 13.70 6.90 15.49
C ALA A 220 13.72 7.62 14.14
N LEU A 221 12.74 7.35 13.28
CA LEU A 221 12.60 8.04 12.00
C LEU A 221 12.28 9.53 12.17
N LYS A 222 11.40 9.85 13.10
CA LYS A 222 11.03 11.22 13.46
C LYS A 222 12.25 12.02 13.96
N ALA A 223 13.06 11.44 14.83
CA ALA A 223 14.28 12.05 15.34
C ALA A 223 15.34 12.28 14.24
N ALA A 224 15.41 11.36 13.28
CA ALA A 224 16.27 11.46 12.09
C ALA A 224 15.71 12.38 11.00
N GLU A 225 14.48 12.87 11.16
CA GLU A 225 13.77 13.68 10.16
C GLU A 225 13.73 13.03 8.77
N CYS A 226 13.54 11.71 8.72
CA CYS A 226 13.41 10.96 7.48
C CYS A 226 12.20 10.03 7.50
N ALA A 227 11.71 9.66 6.34
CA ALA A 227 10.77 8.57 6.16
C ALA A 227 11.51 7.22 6.22
N GLY A 228 10.78 6.13 6.26
CA GLY A 228 11.43 4.82 6.23
C GLY A 228 10.47 3.65 6.38
N LYS A 229 11.07 2.48 6.50
CA LYS A 229 10.36 1.21 6.60
C LYS A 229 10.86 0.43 7.80
N LEU A 230 9.90 -0.07 8.59
CA LEU A 230 10.15 -1.01 9.66
C LEU A 230 9.93 -2.43 9.13
N PHE A 231 10.91 -3.30 9.34
CA PHE A 231 10.80 -4.73 9.09
C PHE A 231 10.68 -5.42 10.45
N ILE A 232 9.45 -5.80 10.82
CA ILE A 232 9.16 -6.42 12.11
C ILE A 232 8.95 -7.91 11.93
N PHE A 233 9.70 -8.72 12.67
CA PHE A 233 9.61 -10.18 12.70
C PHE A 233 9.04 -10.60 14.04
N HIS A 234 7.80 -11.08 14.05
CA HIS A 234 7.01 -11.29 15.26
C HIS A 234 6.34 -12.67 15.27
N SER A 235 6.19 -13.30 16.45
CA SER A 235 5.69 -14.67 16.53
C SER A 235 4.42 -14.87 17.35
N SER A 236 4.15 -14.07 18.37
CA SER A 236 3.13 -14.39 19.37
C SER A 236 2.14 -13.24 19.59
N LEU A 237 1.01 -13.57 20.22
CA LEU A 237 0.07 -12.55 20.71
C LEU A 237 0.79 -11.66 21.73
N PRO A 238 0.80 -10.32 21.56
CA PRO A 238 1.49 -9.41 22.47
C PRO A 238 0.70 -9.23 23.77
N THR A 239 1.02 -10.05 24.77
CA THR A 239 0.31 -10.11 26.07
C THR A 239 0.99 -9.35 27.20
N ALA A 240 2.23 -8.87 27.00
CA ALA A 240 2.94 -8.09 28.00
C ALA A 240 2.22 -6.77 28.33
N GLU A 241 2.37 -6.31 29.58
CA GLU A 241 1.81 -5.04 30.03
C GLU A 241 2.48 -3.87 29.30
N ALA A 242 1.76 -3.32 28.33
CA ALA A 242 2.19 -2.20 27.49
C ALA A 242 0.99 -1.61 26.75
N PRO A 243 1.10 -0.41 26.16
CA PRO A 243 0.15 0.07 25.20
C PRO A 243 -0.04 -0.95 24.06
N GLY A 244 -1.28 -1.18 23.64
CA GLY A 244 -1.57 -2.16 22.60
C GLY A 244 -1.55 -3.62 23.04
N LYS A 245 -1.53 -3.91 24.35
CA LYS A 245 -1.71 -5.26 24.88
C LYS A 245 -2.97 -5.91 24.30
N LEU A 246 -2.82 -7.13 23.83
CA LEU A 246 -3.91 -7.91 23.24
C LEU A 246 -4.20 -9.16 24.09
N ARG A 247 -5.42 -9.65 23.96
CA ARG A 247 -5.86 -10.94 24.50
C ARG A 247 -6.55 -11.75 23.44
N ASN A 248 -6.59 -13.04 23.64
CA ASN A 248 -7.34 -13.92 22.75
C ASN A 248 -8.84 -13.63 22.86
N ARG A 249 -9.44 -13.18 21.77
CA ARG A 249 -10.87 -12.89 21.62
C ARG A 249 -11.53 -13.74 20.51
N ASP A 250 -10.88 -14.81 20.09
CA ASP A 250 -11.39 -15.69 19.03
C ASP A 250 -12.57 -16.52 19.56
N ASP A 251 -13.76 -15.93 19.54
CA ASP A 251 -15.00 -16.57 19.99
C ASP A 251 -15.82 -17.04 18.79
N LYS A 252 -15.80 -18.34 18.55
CA LYS A 252 -16.57 -18.97 17.47
C LYS A 252 -18.09 -18.86 17.63
N LYS A 253 -18.59 -18.51 18.82
CA LYS A 253 -20.02 -18.23 19.04
C LYS A 253 -20.49 -16.98 18.33
N LEU A 254 -19.59 -16.08 17.96
CA LEU A 254 -19.93 -14.87 17.23
C LEU A 254 -20.16 -15.12 15.74
N LEU A 255 -19.72 -16.27 15.20
CA LEU A 255 -19.88 -16.60 13.78
C LEU A 255 -21.34 -16.59 13.36
N ASN A 256 -21.60 -15.98 12.21
CA ASN A 256 -22.94 -15.81 11.63
C ASN A 256 -23.91 -15.00 12.49
N THR A 257 -23.42 -14.20 13.43
CA THR A 257 -24.18 -13.22 14.20
C THR A 257 -23.84 -11.78 13.76
N ASP A 258 -24.65 -10.83 14.14
CA ASP A 258 -24.41 -9.40 13.86
C ASP A 258 -23.15 -8.86 14.55
N LYS A 259 -22.63 -9.58 15.54
CA LYS A 259 -21.39 -9.24 16.25
C LYS A 259 -20.13 -9.80 15.59
N GLU A 260 -20.24 -10.63 14.56
CA GLU A 260 -19.09 -11.21 13.86
C GLU A 260 -18.15 -10.14 13.31
N LYS A 261 -18.68 -9.01 12.87
CA LYS A 261 -17.88 -7.87 12.38
C LYS A 261 -16.83 -7.37 13.38
N THR A 262 -17.08 -7.53 14.69
CA THR A 262 -16.14 -7.10 15.73
C THR A 262 -14.82 -7.86 15.70
N LEU A 263 -14.82 -9.08 15.14
CA LEU A 263 -13.60 -9.88 14.97
C LEU A 263 -12.62 -9.30 13.93
N PHE A 264 -13.12 -8.44 13.03
CA PHE A 264 -12.32 -7.78 12.00
C PHE A 264 -11.91 -6.34 12.36
N GLN A 265 -12.44 -5.82 13.45
CA GLN A 265 -12.08 -4.50 13.99
C GLN A 265 -10.91 -4.63 14.98
N PRO A 266 -10.07 -3.59 15.15
CA PRO A 266 -9.00 -3.64 16.14
C PRO A 266 -9.58 -3.79 17.55
N GLN A 267 -8.88 -4.57 18.38
CA GLN A 267 -9.29 -4.83 19.76
C GLN A 267 -9.20 -3.57 20.64
N VAL A 268 -8.21 -2.73 20.37
CA VAL A 268 -7.92 -1.50 21.13
C VAL A 268 -7.62 -0.34 20.17
N ASN A 269 -7.96 0.88 20.58
CA ASN A 269 -7.82 2.08 19.74
C ASN A 269 -6.37 2.54 19.56
N SER A 270 -5.44 2.06 20.37
CA SER A 270 -4.02 2.44 20.29
C SER A 270 -3.40 2.16 18.92
N TYR A 271 -3.84 1.13 18.22
CA TYR A 271 -3.32 0.80 16.88
C TYR A 271 -3.78 1.79 15.81
N GLU A 272 -4.99 2.32 15.90
CA GLU A 272 -5.47 3.36 14.96
C GLU A 272 -4.71 4.67 15.15
N SER A 273 -4.51 5.09 16.40
CA SER A 273 -3.71 6.28 16.72
C SER A 273 -2.27 6.13 16.25
N LEU A 274 -1.68 4.95 16.47
CA LEU A 274 -0.31 4.65 16.05
C LEU A 274 -0.18 4.65 14.52
N ALA A 275 -1.15 4.10 13.80
CA ALA A 275 -1.18 4.12 12.34
C ALA A 275 -1.21 5.55 11.79
N ARG A 276 -2.06 6.40 12.34
CA ARG A 276 -2.13 7.83 11.99
C ARG A 276 -0.78 8.52 12.20
N ASP A 277 -0.15 8.29 13.33
CA ASP A 277 1.13 8.92 13.65
C ASP A 277 2.27 8.40 12.75
N CYS A 278 2.26 7.11 12.42
CA CYS A 278 3.19 6.52 11.46
C CYS A 278 3.05 7.13 10.07
N VAL A 279 1.83 7.26 9.56
CA VAL A 279 1.56 7.90 8.26
C VAL A 279 2.02 9.35 8.27
N ALA A 280 1.75 10.09 9.34
CA ALA A 280 2.16 11.49 9.49
C ALA A 280 3.69 11.67 9.46
N ASN A 281 4.46 10.65 9.79
CA ASN A 281 5.92 10.68 9.81
C ASN A 281 6.57 9.86 8.66
N GLY A 282 5.80 9.40 7.70
CA GLY A 282 6.31 8.59 6.59
C GLY A 282 6.90 7.24 7.01
N CYS A 283 6.40 6.67 8.11
CA CYS A 283 6.83 5.39 8.67
C CYS A 283 5.95 4.25 8.14
N CYS A 284 6.47 3.45 7.24
CA CYS A 284 5.82 2.24 6.73
C CYS A 284 6.16 1.04 7.60
N VAL A 285 5.19 0.21 7.91
CA VAL A 285 5.37 -1.00 8.71
C VAL A 285 5.15 -2.25 7.87
N ASN A 286 6.22 -3.00 7.65
CA ASN A 286 6.14 -4.36 7.11
C ASN A 286 6.19 -5.36 8.27
N LEU A 287 5.28 -6.31 8.26
CA LEU A 287 5.14 -7.29 9.33
C LEU A 287 5.28 -8.71 8.80
N PHE A 288 6.28 -9.42 9.32
CA PHE A 288 6.51 -10.84 9.09
C PHE A 288 6.05 -11.60 10.33
N LEU A 289 4.92 -12.30 10.22
CA LEU A 289 4.33 -13.06 11.31
C LEU A 289 4.63 -14.55 11.20
N PHE A 290 5.01 -15.15 12.34
CA PHE A 290 5.31 -16.57 12.47
C PHE A 290 4.40 -17.21 13.54
N PRO A 291 3.06 -17.19 13.35
CA PRO A 291 2.14 -17.64 14.38
C PRO A 291 2.01 -19.16 14.42
N ASN A 292 1.87 -19.73 15.60
CA ASN A 292 1.38 -21.10 15.79
C ASN A 292 0.01 -21.12 16.49
N GLN A 293 -0.47 -19.97 16.92
CA GLN A 293 -1.73 -19.76 17.61
C GLN A 293 -2.36 -18.45 17.13
N TYR A 294 -3.53 -18.13 17.66
CA TYR A 294 -4.18 -16.85 17.42
C TYR A 294 -3.30 -15.67 17.82
N VAL A 295 -3.16 -14.70 16.95
CA VAL A 295 -2.36 -13.47 17.17
C VAL A 295 -3.15 -12.17 16.97
N ASP A 296 -4.42 -12.26 16.60
CA ASP A 296 -5.30 -11.12 16.32
C ASP A 296 -4.77 -10.23 15.17
N ILE A 297 -4.73 -10.79 13.99
CA ILE A 297 -4.28 -10.08 12.77
C ILE A 297 -5.10 -8.83 12.50
N ALA A 298 -6.39 -8.82 12.85
CA ALA A 298 -7.25 -7.65 12.71
C ALA A 298 -6.72 -6.43 13.49
N SER A 299 -6.05 -6.67 14.63
CA SER A 299 -5.38 -5.63 15.42
C SER A 299 -3.93 -5.43 14.98
N MET A 300 -3.15 -6.50 14.91
CA MET A 300 -1.71 -6.43 14.61
C MET A 300 -1.41 -5.98 13.17
N GLY A 301 -2.24 -6.34 12.22
CA GLY A 301 -2.06 -5.97 10.82
C GLY A 301 -2.55 -4.57 10.44
N LEU A 302 -3.21 -3.86 11.35
CA LEU A 302 -3.86 -2.58 11.05
C LEU A 302 -2.85 -1.50 10.66
N VAL A 303 -1.79 -1.33 11.42
CA VAL A 303 -0.75 -0.33 11.13
C VAL A 303 -0.05 -0.63 9.81
N THR A 304 0.22 -1.91 9.55
CA THR A 304 0.79 -2.36 8.27
C THR A 304 -0.11 -1.97 7.10
N LEU A 305 -1.40 -2.22 7.19
CA LEU A 305 -2.35 -1.87 6.14
C LEU A 305 -2.42 -0.35 5.90
N TYR A 306 -2.57 0.44 6.95
CA TYR A 306 -2.74 1.90 6.84
C TYR A 306 -1.47 2.64 6.44
N THR A 307 -0.31 2.04 6.61
CA THR A 307 0.99 2.65 6.22
C THR A 307 1.51 2.18 4.86
N GLY A 308 0.73 1.42 4.10
CA GLY A 308 1.14 0.91 2.79
C GLY A 308 2.16 -0.23 2.87
N GLY A 309 2.28 -0.87 4.03
CA GLY A 309 3.16 -2.02 4.24
C GLY A 309 2.57 -3.34 3.75
N THR A 310 3.35 -4.40 3.87
CA THR A 310 2.95 -5.76 3.51
C THR A 310 2.97 -6.66 4.75
N LEU A 311 1.92 -7.46 4.90
CA LEU A 311 1.81 -8.50 5.91
C LEU A 311 2.15 -9.85 5.30
N TYR A 312 3.20 -10.48 5.85
CA TYR A 312 3.59 -11.85 5.52
C TYR A 312 3.25 -12.78 6.67
N LYS A 313 2.71 -13.95 6.39
CA LYS A 313 2.25 -14.89 7.41
C LYS A 313 2.76 -16.30 7.11
N TYR A 314 3.44 -16.88 8.08
CA TYR A 314 4.02 -18.22 8.01
C TYR A 314 3.53 -19.04 9.20
N ASN A 315 2.43 -19.80 8.97
CA ASN A 315 1.81 -20.62 10.02
C ASN A 315 2.70 -21.80 10.41
N ASN A 316 2.92 -22.01 11.71
CA ASN A 316 3.70 -23.13 12.22
C ASN A 316 5.04 -23.28 11.50
N PHE A 317 5.78 -22.19 11.40
CA PHE A 317 7.01 -22.10 10.63
C PHE A 317 7.98 -23.23 10.98
N GLN A 318 8.41 -23.96 9.95
CA GLN A 318 9.40 -25.02 10.02
C GLN A 318 10.65 -24.59 9.24
N LEU A 319 11.79 -24.60 9.89
CA LEU A 319 13.03 -24.06 9.32
C LEU A 319 13.37 -24.71 7.97
N ASP A 320 13.29 -26.03 7.88
CA ASP A 320 13.64 -26.77 6.66
C ASP A 320 12.67 -26.56 5.50
N ALA A 321 11.36 -26.47 5.82
CA ALA A 321 10.31 -26.41 4.81
C ALA A 321 9.98 -24.98 4.37
N ASP A 322 9.96 -24.02 5.27
CA ASP A 322 9.41 -22.68 5.04
C ASP A 322 10.49 -21.61 4.83
N SER A 323 11.76 -21.88 5.17
CA SER A 323 12.84 -20.91 4.99
C SER A 323 12.96 -20.40 3.55
N PRO A 324 12.91 -21.23 2.50
CA PRO A 324 13.03 -20.74 1.12
C PRO A 324 11.96 -19.70 0.76
N ARG A 325 10.72 -19.91 1.17
CA ARG A 325 9.61 -18.97 0.92
C ARG A 325 9.80 -17.67 1.69
N PHE A 326 10.10 -17.76 2.98
CA PHE A 326 10.34 -16.59 3.83
C PHE A 326 11.51 -15.75 3.32
N LEU A 327 12.66 -16.37 3.04
CA LEU A 327 13.85 -15.67 2.57
C LEU A 327 13.64 -15.05 1.19
N SER A 328 12.87 -15.69 0.32
CA SER A 328 12.47 -15.12 -0.97
C SER A 328 11.60 -13.87 -0.79
N ASP A 329 10.62 -13.91 0.11
CA ASP A 329 9.74 -12.78 0.40
C ASP A 329 10.55 -11.62 1.02
N LEU A 330 11.42 -11.90 1.97
CA LEU A 330 12.29 -10.90 2.61
C LEU A 330 13.23 -10.24 1.60
N ARG A 331 13.88 -11.04 0.76
CA ARG A 331 14.79 -10.54 -0.27
C ARG A 331 14.07 -9.62 -1.25
N LYS A 332 12.94 -10.04 -1.78
CA LYS A 332 12.14 -9.24 -2.71
C LYS A 332 11.68 -7.94 -2.07
N ASP A 333 11.26 -7.97 -0.82
CA ASP A 333 10.80 -6.77 -0.11
C ASP A 333 11.92 -5.76 0.15
N ILE A 334 13.11 -6.24 0.53
CA ILE A 334 14.28 -5.37 0.74
C ILE A 334 14.78 -4.78 -0.58
N GLU A 335 14.87 -5.58 -1.63
CA GLU A 335 15.45 -5.17 -2.92
C GLU A 335 14.53 -4.28 -3.76
N LYS A 336 13.21 -4.34 -3.56
CA LYS A 336 12.27 -3.56 -4.38
C LYS A 336 12.37 -2.07 -4.14
N LYS A 337 12.27 -1.29 -5.23
CA LYS A 337 12.19 0.16 -5.15
C LYS A 337 10.86 0.57 -4.52
N THR A 338 10.92 1.49 -3.57
CA THR A 338 9.77 1.98 -2.81
C THR A 338 9.79 3.51 -2.81
N GLY A 339 8.63 4.13 -2.97
CA GLY A 339 8.42 5.54 -2.72
C GLY A 339 7.92 5.75 -1.29
N PHE A 340 8.37 6.81 -0.63
CA PHE A 340 8.05 7.08 0.77
C PHE A 340 7.31 8.40 0.93
N ASP A 341 6.57 8.52 2.04
CA ASP A 341 5.84 9.72 2.41
C ASP A 341 4.97 10.22 1.24
N ALA A 342 4.16 9.32 0.70
CA ALA A 342 3.42 9.55 -0.51
C ALA A 342 2.02 10.12 -0.23
N ILE A 343 1.58 10.99 -1.13
CA ILE A 343 0.20 11.49 -1.19
C ILE A 343 -0.28 11.33 -2.62
N MET A 344 -1.43 10.68 -2.80
CA MET A 344 -2.08 10.52 -4.09
C MET A 344 -3.35 11.37 -4.14
N ARG A 345 -3.57 12.06 -5.24
CA ARG A 345 -4.82 12.75 -5.51
C ARG A 345 -5.32 12.43 -6.91
N VAL A 346 -6.61 12.13 -7.00
CA VAL A 346 -7.28 11.84 -8.27
C VAL A 346 -8.18 13.01 -8.64
N ARG A 347 -7.92 13.62 -9.79
CA ARG A 347 -8.72 14.70 -10.37
C ARG A 347 -9.50 14.20 -11.57
N THR A 348 -10.70 14.70 -11.72
CA THR A 348 -11.61 14.34 -12.82
C THR A 348 -12.06 15.58 -13.56
N SER A 349 -12.41 15.42 -14.84
CA SER A 349 -13.18 16.43 -15.57
C SER A 349 -14.59 16.60 -14.97
N THR A 350 -15.28 17.65 -15.37
CA THR A 350 -16.63 17.95 -14.86
C THR A 350 -17.63 16.84 -15.18
N GLY A 351 -18.57 16.60 -14.26
CA GLY A 351 -19.67 15.66 -14.43
C GLY A 351 -19.53 14.36 -13.64
N PHE A 352 -18.38 14.09 -13.07
CA PHE A 352 -18.17 12.95 -12.16
C PHE A 352 -17.04 13.24 -11.18
N ARG A 353 -16.96 12.45 -10.13
CA ARG A 353 -15.95 12.60 -9.09
C ARG A 353 -15.58 11.27 -8.45
N ALA A 354 -14.36 11.19 -7.92
CA ALA A 354 -13.95 10.08 -7.06
C ALA A 354 -14.68 10.17 -5.70
N THR A 355 -15.26 9.07 -5.27
CA THR A 355 -16.08 9.02 -4.04
C THR A 355 -15.53 8.09 -2.97
N ASP A 356 -14.80 7.06 -3.35
CA ASP A 356 -14.18 6.13 -2.40
C ASP A 356 -12.89 5.52 -2.96
N PHE A 357 -12.01 5.12 -2.05
CA PHE A 357 -10.69 4.56 -2.35
C PHE A 357 -10.47 3.30 -1.53
N PHE A 358 -9.90 2.27 -2.19
CA PHE A 358 -9.66 0.97 -1.59
C PHE A 358 -8.21 0.56 -1.82
N GLY A 359 -7.50 0.28 -0.76
CA GLY A 359 -6.09 -0.12 -0.83
C GLY A 359 -5.41 -0.09 0.54
N ALA A 360 -4.11 -0.33 0.54
CA ALA A 360 -3.25 -0.14 1.71
C ALA A 360 -2.92 1.35 1.85
N ILE A 361 -3.86 2.11 2.35
CA ILE A 361 -3.87 3.58 2.37
C ILE A 361 -4.42 4.12 3.68
N TYR A 362 -4.18 5.41 3.92
CA TYR A 362 -4.77 6.18 5.00
C TYR A 362 -5.40 7.47 4.47
N MET A 363 -6.57 7.83 4.98
CA MET A 363 -7.28 9.04 4.57
C MET A 363 -7.71 9.87 5.77
N ASN A 364 -7.21 11.11 5.85
CA ASN A 364 -7.65 12.11 6.82
C ASN A 364 -8.84 12.94 6.31
N ASN A 365 -9.00 13.01 5.01
CA ASN A 365 -10.07 13.75 4.33
C ASN A 365 -10.59 12.91 3.15
N THR A 366 -11.48 13.48 2.34
CA THR A 366 -12.14 12.76 1.25
C THR A 366 -11.37 12.75 -0.07
N THR A 367 -10.25 13.47 -0.17
CA THR A 367 -9.52 13.70 -1.43
C THR A 367 -8.08 13.23 -1.42
N ASP A 368 -7.40 13.34 -0.29
CA ASP A 368 -5.99 12.98 -0.17
C ASP A 368 -5.84 11.54 0.32
N VAL A 369 -5.20 10.73 -0.52
CA VAL A 369 -4.84 9.36 -0.19
C VAL A 369 -3.40 9.35 0.27
N GLU A 370 -3.19 9.07 1.56
CA GLU A 370 -1.85 9.06 2.16
C GLU A 370 -1.30 7.63 2.21
N MET A 371 -0.05 7.48 1.83
CA MET A 371 0.69 6.22 1.89
C MET A 371 2.07 6.50 2.46
N ALA A 372 2.38 5.95 3.63
CA ALA A 372 3.73 6.08 4.18
C ALA A 372 4.78 5.46 3.24
N ALA A 373 4.38 4.42 2.51
CA ALA A 373 5.16 3.86 1.41
C ALA A 373 4.25 3.38 0.28
N VAL A 374 4.77 3.40 -0.93
CA VAL A 374 4.14 2.86 -2.14
C VAL A 374 5.18 2.09 -2.94
N ASP A 375 4.81 0.91 -3.42
CA ASP A 375 5.70 0.03 -4.18
C ASP A 375 4.96 -0.67 -5.34
N CYS A 376 5.68 -1.49 -6.09
CA CYS A 376 5.15 -2.17 -7.28
C CYS A 376 4.06 -3.22 -6.98
N ASP A 377 3.93 -3.66 -5.73
CA ASP A 377 2.99 -4.70 -5.32
C ASP A 377 1.70 -4.12 -4.71
N LYS A 378 1.55 -2.80 -4.70
CA LYS A 378 0.37 -2.11 -4.16
C LYS A 378 -0.52 -1.58 -5.27
N ALA A 379 -1.81 -1.81 -5.13
CA ALA A 379 -2.82 -1.28 -6.04
C ALA A 379 -3.90 -0.54 -5.25
N VAL A 380 -4.36 0.58 -5.79
CA VAL A 380 -5.47 1.36 -5.25
C VAL A 380 -6.62 1.31 -6.24
N THR A 381 -7.79 0.97 -5.75
CA THR A 381 -9.04 0.97 -6.53
C THR A 381 -9.85 2.21 -6.17
N VAL A 382 -10.35 2.89 -7.18
CA VAL A 382 -11.10 4.14 -7.02
C VAL A 382 -12.51 3.98 -7.54
N GLU A 383 -13.48 4.34 -6.73
CA GLU A 383 -14.89 4.41 -7.13
C GLU A 383 -15.24 5.82 -7.56
N PHE A 384 -15.94 5.93 -8.70
CA PHE A 384 -16.42 7.20 -9.24
C PHE A 384 -17.95 7.23 -9.25
N LYS A 385 -18.52 8.42 -9.10
CA LYS A 385 -19.96 8.66 -9.24
C LYS A 385 -20.23 9.84 -10.13
N HIS A 386 -21.31 9.76 -10.87
CA HIS A 386 -21.81 10.88 -11.66
C HIS A 386 -22.38 11.98 -10.77
N ASP A 387 -22.01 13.22 -11.06
CA ASP A 387 -22.61 14.43 -10.48
C ASP A 387 -23.55 15.08 -11.48
N ASP A 388 -23.27 14.95 -12.79
CA ASP A 388 -24.00 15.55 -13.88
C ASP A 388 -23.86 14.70 -15.14
N LYS A 389 -24.56 15.07 -16.18
CA LYS A 389 -24.47 14.41 -17.49
C LYS A 389 -23.11 14.64 -18.12
N LEU A 390 -22.47 13.57 -18.57
CA LEU A 390 -21.20 13.62 -19.29
C LEU A 390 -21.42 13.94 -20.78
N ASN A 391 -20.46 14.64 -21.38
CA ASN A 391 -20.46 14.96 -22.80
C ASN A 391 -19.72 13.86 -23.59
N GLU A 392 -20.37 13.32 -24.62
CA GLU A 392 -19.77 12.27 -25.46
C GLU A 392 -18.58 12.79 -26.29
N ASP A 393 -18.60 14.07 -26.69
CA ASP A 393 -17.53 14.64 -27.51
C ASP A 393 -16.22 14.86 -26.75
N THR A 394 -16.31 15.23 -25.48
CA THR A 394 -15.14 15.49 -24.63
C THR A 394 -14.69 14.29 -23.83
N GLY A 395 -15.58 13.32 -23.60
CA GLY A 395 -15.30 12.15 -22.79
C GLY A 395 -15.13 12.47 -21.31
N ALA A 396 -14.61 11.51 -20.58
CA ALA A 396 -14.27 11.60 -19.16
C ALA A 396 -12.76 11.54 -18.97
N LEU A 397 -12.18 12.54 -18.31
CA LEU A 397 -10.75 12.65 -18.11
C LEU A 397 -10.41 12.45 -16.64
N ILE A 398 -9.36 11.66 -16.37
CA ILE A 398 -8.86 11.37 -15.03
C ILE A 398 -7.37 11.65 -15.00
N GLN A 399 -6.92 12.37 -13.96
CA GLN A 399 -5.51 12.56 -13.67
C GLN A 399 -5.22 12.10 -12.24
N CYS A 400 -4.30 11.14 -12.11
CA CYS A 400 -3.78 10.69 -10.84
C CYS A 400 -2.39 11.26 -10.62
N ALA A 401 -2.21 12.00 -9.52
CA ALA A 401 -0.92 12.57 -9.12
C ALA A 401 -0.45 11.88 -7.85
N VAL A 402 0.77 11.34 -7.87
CA VAL A 402 1.43 10.70 -6.72
C VAL A 402 2.70 11.46 -6.39
N LEU A 403 2.66 12.18 -5.29
CA LEU A 403 3.81 12.88 -4.73
C LEU A 403 4.51 11.95 -3.74
N TYR A 404 5.83 11.76 -3.86
CA TYR A 404 6.57 10.84 -3.00
C TYR A 404 8.04 11.23 -2.87
N THR A 405 8.72 10.65 -1.88
CA THR A 405 10.17 10.73 -1.72
C THR A 405 10.82 9.46 -2.26
N SER A 406 11.79 9.61 -3.14
CA SER A 406 12.54 8.47 -3.72
C SER A 406 13.51 7.86 -2.70
N ILE A 407 14.08 6.72 -3.05
CA ILE A 407 15.09 6.03 -2.23
C ILE A 407 16.40 6.82 -2.05
N SER A 408 16.65 7.81 -2.90
CA SER A 408 17.79 8.75 -2.77
C SER A 408 17.46 10.04 -2.00
N GLY A 409 16.21 10.21 -1.55
CA GLY A 409 15.77 11.41 -0.84
C GLY A 409 15.34 12.56 -1.74
N GLN A 410 15.00 12.29 -2.99
CA GLN A 410 14.49 13.28 -3.92
C GLN A 410 12.95 13.32 -3.90
N ARG A 411 12.37 14.50 -3.79
CA ARG A 411 10.91 14.66 -3.87
C ARG A 411 10.48 14.65 -5.33
N ARG A 412 9.59 13.75 -5.69
CA ARG A 412 9.12 13.51 -7.06
C ARG A 412 7.60 13.49 -7.12
N LEU A 413 7.09 13.89 -8.27
CA LEU A 413 5.65 13.92 -8.55
C LEU A 413 5.37 13.11 -9.83
N ARG A 414 4.73 11.97 -9.67
CA ARG A 414 4.35 11.07 -10.75
C ARG A 414 2.92 11.36 -11.20
N ILE A 415 2.73 11.55 -12.51
CA ILE A 415 1.44 11.88 -13.10
C ILE A 415 1.00 10.76 -14.04
N HIS A 416 -0.25 10.34 -13.90
CA HIS A 416 -0.92 9.40 -14.80
C HIS A 416 -2.21 10.03 -15.30
N ASN A 417 -2.40 10.04 -16.62
CA ASN A 417 -3.59 10.58 -17.27
C ASN A 417 -4.29 9.49 -18.07
N ILE A 418 -5.60 9.45 -17.98
CA ILE A 418 -6.42 8.56 -18.80
C ILE A 418 -7.67 9.32 -19.29
N GLY A 419 -8.00 9.13 -20.55
CA GLY A 419 -9.25 9.59 -21.14
C GLY A 419 -10.15 8.40 -21.47
N LEU A 420 -11.42 8.50 -21.11
CA LEU A 420 -12.43 7.49 -21.36
C LEU A 420 -13.51 8.08 -22.29
N ASN A 421 -13.93 7.32 -23.28
CA ASN A 421 -15.06 7.69 -24.10
C ASN A 421 -16.36 7.56 -23.29
N CYS A 422 -17.30 8.44 -23.54
CA CYS A 422 -18.65 8.39 -22.99
C CYS A 422 -19.63 7.96 -24.09
N SER A 423 -20.62 7.17 -23.73
CA SER A 423 -21.69 6.75 -24.63
C SER A 423 -23.04 6.84 -23.92
N SER A 424 -24.04 7.35 -24.65
CA SER A 424 -25.44 7.30 -24.23
C SER A 424 -26.08 5.92 -24.49
N GLN A 425 -25.41 5.07 -25.25
CA GLN A 425 -25.87 3.74 -25.58
C GLN A 425 -25.45 2.74 -24.52
N LEU A 426 -26.40 2.25 -23.75
CA LEU A 426 -26.13 1.30 -22.65
C LEU A 426 -25.47 0.01 -23.15
N ALA A 427 -25.77 -0.43 -24.37
CA ALA A 427 -25.15 -1.60 -24.97
C ALA A 427 -23.63 -1.44 -25.14
N ASP A 428 -23.15 -0.26 -25.50
CA ASP A 428 -21.72 0.02 -25.63
C ASP A 428 -21.01 0.00 -24.26
N VAL A 429 -21.66 0.49 -23.22
CA VAL A 429 -21.16 0.44 -21.85
C VAL A 429 -20.96 -1.01 -21.40
N TYR A 430 -21.95 -1.88 -21.62
CA TYR A 430 -21.84 -3.31 -21.29
C TYR A 430 -20.77 -4.02 -22.13
N LYS A 431 -20.64 -3.68 -23.40
CA LYS A 431 -19.64 -4.27 -24.30
C LYS A 431 -18.21 -3.97 -23.87
N SER A 432 -17.98 -2.79 -23.32
CA SER A 432 -16.65 -2.32 -22.91
C SER A 432 -16.35 -2.55 -21.42
N CYS A 433 -17.21 -3.26 -20.69
CA CYS A 433 -16.94 -3.63 -19.29
C CYS A 433 -15.74 -4.56 -19.15
N GLU A 434 -14.92 -4.27 -18.13
CA GLU A 434 -13.81 -5.10 -17.72
C GLU A 434 -14.20 -5.90 -16.46
N THR A 435 -14.57 -7.18 -16.64
CA THR A 435 -15.03 -8.04 -15.53
C THR A 435 -13.99 -8.17 -14.43
N ASP A 436 -12.70 -8.26 -14.79
CA ASP A 436 -11.62 -8.38 -13.82
C ASP A 436 -11.51 -7.16 -12.92
N ALA A 437 -11.69 -5.96 -13.48
CA ALA A 437 -11.72 -4.72 -12.71
C ALA A 437 -12.95 -4.65 -11.80
N LEU A 438 -14.11 -5.14 -12.27
CA LEU A 438 -15.33 -5.22 -11.46
C LEU A 438 -15.16 -6.16 -10.26
N ILE A 439 -14.55 -7.32 -10.46
CA ILE A 439 -14.27 -8.26 -9.37
C ILE A 439 -13.33 -7.67 -8.34
N ASN A 440 -12.27 -6.99 -8.77
CA ASN A 440 -11.38 -6.27 -7.87
C ASN A 440 -12.14 -5.24 -7.01
N PHE A 441 -12.97 -4.42 -7.65
CA PHE A 441 -13.81 -3.45 -6.95
C PHE A 441 -14.79 -4.09 -5.97
N PHE A 442 -15.55 -5.09 -6.41
CA PHE A 442 -16.54 -5.75 -5.55
C PHE A 442 -15.89 -6.47 -4.36
N ALA A 443 -14.77 -7.13 -4.57
CA ALA A 443 -14.03 -7.79 -3.48
C ALA A 443 -13.54 -6.77 -2.44
N LYS A 444 -12.88 -5.70 -2.87
CA LYS A 444 -12.36 -4.67 -1.96
C LYS A 444 -13.47 -3.91 -1.25
N SER A 445 -14.54 -3.55 -1.94
CA SER A 445 -15.68 -2.84 -1.33
C SER A 445 -16.43 -3.72 -0.34
N ALA A 446 -16.63 -5.00 -0.65
CA ALA A 446 -17.26 -5.95 0.26
C ALA A 446 -16.42 -6.17 1.52
N PHE A 447 -15.11 -6.34 1.37
CA PHE A 447 -14.19 -6.55 2.48
C PHE A 447 -14.01 -5.31 3.37
N LYS A 448 -14.22 -4.13 2.83
CA LYS A 448 -14.33 -2.91 3.62
C LYS A 448 -15.67 -2.84 4.36
N ALA A 449 -16.76 -3.20 3.70
CA ALA A 449 -18.12 -3.14 4.26
C ALA A 449 -18.33 -4.04 5.49
N ILE A 450 -17.59 -5.16 5.59
CA ILE A 450 -17.72 -6.07 6.75
C ILE A 450 -17.27 -5.44 8.08
N LEU A 451 -16.55 -4.34 8.05
CA LEU A 451 -16.15 -3.61 9.25
C LEU A 451 -17.34 -2.88 9.91
N SER A 452 -18.36 -2.54 9.14
CA SER A 452 -19.51 -1.76 9.59
C SER A 452 -20.86 -2.49 9.51
N GLN A 453 -20.95 -3.49 8.62
CA GLN A 453 -22.19 -4.19 8.33
C GLN A 453 -22.09 -5.69 8.63
N PRO A 454 -23.21 -6.35 9.01
CA PRO A 454 -23.24 -7.80 9.11
C PRO A 454 -22.89 -8.49 7.80
N LEU A 455 -22.15 -9.59 7.87
CA LEU A 455 -21.67 -10.31 6.68
C LEU A 455 -22.80 -10.78 5.78
N LYS A 456 -23.92 -11.18 6.36
CA LYS A 456 -25.12 -11.58 5.61
C LYS A 456 -25.61 -10.45 4.69
N MET A 457 -25.68 -9.23 5.21
CA MET A 457 -26.09 -8.06 4.43
C MET A 457 -25.11 -7.74 3.30
N VAL A 458 -23.82 -7.90 3.53
CA VAL A 458 -22.81 -7.71 2.50
C VAL A 458 -22.96 -8.73 1.37
N ARG A 459 -23.18 -10.01 1.70
CA ARG A 459 -23.46 -11.05 0.69
C ARG A 459 -24.74 -10.77 -0.11
N GLU A 460 -25.82 -10.38 0.57
CA GLU A 460 -27.08 -10.02 -0.09
C GLU A 460 -26.90 -8.81 -1.03
N MET A 461 -26.15 -7.80 -0.61
CA MET A 461 -25.81 -6.64 -1.44
C MET A 461 -25.08 -7.05 -2.72
N LEU A 462 -24.07 -7.92 -2.63
CA LEU A 462 -23.33 -8.42 -3.79
C LEU A 462 -24.24 -9.16 -4.77
N MET A 463 -25.09 -10.03 -4.27
CA MET A 463 -26.05 -10.79 -5.09
C MET A 463 -27.06 -9.86 -5.76
N ASN A 464 -27.60 -8.92 -5.04
CA ASN A 464 -28.59 -7.96 -5.56
C ASN A 464 -27.98 -7.04 -6.62
N GLN A 465 -26.77 -6.55 -6.42
CA GLN A 465 -26.07 -5.70 -7.40
C GLN A 465 -25.78 -6.49 -8.69
N THR A 466 -25.32 -7.72 -8.58
CA THR A 466 -25.08 -8.60 -9.73
C THR A 466 -26.37 -8.85 -10.52
N ALA A 467 -27.43 -9.25 -9.82
CA ALA A 467 -28.72 -9.51 -10.42
C ALA A 467 -29.29 -8.26 -11.10
N HIS A 468 -29.17 -7.09 -10.47
CA HIS A 468 -29.64 -5.83 -11.03
C HIS A 468 -28.90 -5.43 -12.31
N MET A 469 -27.58 -5.55 -12.35
CA MET A 469 -26.78 -5.28 -13.56
C MET A 469 -27.19 -6.17 -14.73
N LEU A 470 -27.33 -7.46 -14.48
CA LEU A 470 -27.68 -8.44 -15.51
C LEU A 470 -29.14 -8.28 -15.98
N ALA A 471 -30.06 -7.98 -15.08
CA ALA A 471 -31.46 -7.70 -15.41
C ALA A 471 -31.58 -6.41 -16.25
N CYS A 472 -30.80 -5.39 -15.92
CA CYS A 472 -30.74 -4.13 -16.69
C CYS A 472 -30.26 -4.37 -18.13
N TYR A 473 -29.22 -5.20 -18.31
CA TYR A 473 -28.77 -5.60 -19.62
C TYR A 473 -29.88 -6.32 -20.42
N ARG A 474 -30.51 -7.30 -19.81
CA ARG A 474 -31.58 -8.07 -20.45
C ARG A 474 -32.74 -7.18 -20.89
N LYS A 475 -33.14 -6.25 -20.03
CA LYS A 475 -34.27 -5.34 -20.29
C LYS A 475 -33.98 -4.35 -21.41
N ASN A 476 -32.77 -3.78 -21.46
CA ASN A 476 -32.48 -2.62 -22.29
C ASN A 476 -31.59 -2.91 -23.50
N CYS A 477 -30.84 -4.02 -23.50
CA CYS A 477 -29.81 -4.28 -24.53
C CYS A 477 -30.02 -5.59 -25.27
N ALA A 478 -30.65 -6.59 -24.65
CA ALA A 478 -30.83 -7.91 -25.26
C ALA A 478 -32.05 -7.96 -26.17
N SER A 479 -31.98 -8.83 -27.18
CA SER A 479 -33.15 -9.16 -28.00
C SER A 479 -34.22 -9.89 -27.17
N PRO A 480 -35.50 -9.74 -27.49
CA PRO A 480 -36.58 -10.49 -26.80
C PRO A 480 -36.27 -11.99 -26.78
N SER A 481 -36.39 -12.59 -25.62
CA SER A 481 -36.07 -14.01 -25.39
C SER A 481 -37.05 -14.64 -24.41
N ALA A 482 -37.12 -15.97 -24.41
CA ALA A 482 -37.95 -16.70 -23.48
C ALA A 482 -37.55 -16.43 -22.02
N VAL A 483 -38.52 -16.42 -21.10
CA VAL A 483 -38.28 -16.12 -19.69
C VAL A 483 -37.24 -17.06 -19.06
N SER A 484 -37.19 -18.31 -19.50
CA SER A 484 -36.24 -19.30 -19.02
C SER A 484 -34.84 -19.21 -19.60
N GLN A 485 -34.63 -18.37 -20.61
CA GLN A 485 -33.34 -18.21 -21.25
C GLN A 485 -32.45 -17.24 -20.48
N LEU A 486 -31.25 -17.71 -20.12
CA LEU A 486 -30.22 -16.86 -19.52
C LEU A 486 -29.53 -16.04 -20.63
N VAL A 487 -29.68 -14.72 -20.57
CA VAL A 487 -29.06 -13.78 -21.51
C VAL A 487 -28.08 -12.90 -20.74
N LEU A 488 -26.80 -13.01 -21.08
CA LEU A 488 -25.70 -12.29 -20.44
C LEU A 488 -24.93 -11.45 -21.47
N PRO A 489 -24.39 -10.28 -21.07
CA PRO A 489 -23.46 -9.56 -21.92
C PRO A 489 -22.17 -10.36 -22.09
N ASP A 490 -21.59 -10.35 -23.29
CA ASP A 490 -20.38 -11.14 -23.59
C ASP A 490 -19.21 -10.80 -22.66
N ALA A 491 -19.00 -9.52 -22.40
CA ALA A 491 -17.93 -9.04 -21.52
C ALA A 491 -18.11 -9.44 -20.05
N MET A 492 -19.33 -9.82 -19.63
CA MET A 492 -19.67 -10.13 -18.23
C MET A 492 -20.19 -11.56 -18.05
N LYS A 493 -19.95 -12.47 -18.99
CA LYS A 493 -20.41 -13.87 -18.93
C LYS A 493 -19.94 -14.59 -17.68
N VAL A 494 -18.72 -14.32 -17.24
CA VAL A 494 -18.10 -14.98 -16.09
C VAL A 494 -18.36 -14.25 -14.76
N LEU A 495 -18.92 -13.05 -14.79
CA LEU A 495 -19.19 -12.26 -13.60
C LEU A 495 -20.02 -13.00 -12.54
N PRO A 496 -21.12 -13.68 -12.87
CA PRO A 496 -21.90 -14.41 -11.86
C PRO A 496 -21.09 -15.48 -11.14
N VAL A 497 -20.18 -16.16 -11.85
CA VAL A 497 -19.31 -17.20 -11.27
C VAL A 497 -18.35 -16.58 -10.27
N TYR A 498 -17.67 -15.50 -10.64
CA TYR A 498 -16.76 -14.77 -9.73
C TYR A 498 -17.50 -14.22 -8.51
N MET A 499 -18.67 -13.62 -8.70
CA MET A 499 -19.46 -13.07 -7.60
C MET A 499 -19.93 -14.18 -6.65
N ASN A 500 -20.25 -15.36 -7.15
CA ASN A 500 -20.56 -16.51 -6.32
C ASN A 500 -19.32 -16.98 -5.52
N CYS A 501 -18.16 -17.05 -6.16
CA CYS A 501 -16.91 -17.39 -5.48
C CYS A 501 -16.57 -16.36 -4.38
N LEU A 502 -16.71 -15.08 -4.67
CA LEU A 502 -16.53 -14.00 -3.70
C LEU A 502 -17.50 -14.14 -2.52
N SER A 503 -18.79 -14.33 -2.78
CA SER A 503 -19.80 -14.48 -1.74
C SER A 503 -19.58 -15.68 -0.82
N LYS A 504 -18.92 -16.74 -1.34
CA LYS A 504 -18.58 -17.96 -0.59
C LYS A 504 -17.16 -17.95 -0.03
N SER A 505 -16.41 -16.87 -0.23
CA SER A 505 -15.05 -16.74 0.31
C SER A 505 -15.04 -16.84 1.83
N CYS A 506 -13.94 -17.30 2.41
CA CYS A 506 -13.82 -17.48 3.86
C CYS A 506 -13.99 -16.16 4.64
N VAL A 507 -13.71 -15.02 4.02
CA VAL A 507 -13.92 -13.71 4.65
C VAL A 507 -15.41 -13.42 4.85
N LEU A 508 -16.25 -13.72 3.86
CA LEU A 508 -17.68 -13.42 3.88
C LEU A 508 -18.53 -14.56 4.47
N VAL A 509 -17.96 -15.76 4.62
CA VAL A 509 -18.65 -16.91 5.24
C VAL A 509 -17.82 -17.46 6.38
N GLY A 510 -18.26 -17.22 7.60
CA GLY A 510 -17.64 -17.78 8.80
C GLY A 510 -17.90 -19.28 8.91
N ARG A 511 -16.82 -20.07 8.94
CA ARG A 511 -16.86 -21.51 9.22
C ARG A 511 -15.99 -21.81 10.44
N PRO A 512 -16.46 -22.71 11.35
CA PRO A 512 -15.71 -22.98 12.59
C PRO A 512 -14.29 -23.53 12.38
N GLU A 513 -14.06 -24.22 11.26
CA GLU A 513 -12.78 -24.81 10.90
C GLU A 513 -11.78 -23.80 10.32
N ILE A 514 -12.23 -22.63 9.89
CA ILE A 514 -11.34 -21.58 9.37
C ILE A 514 -10.98 -20.62 10.49
N PRO A 515 -9.69 -20.47 10.82
CA PRO A 515 -9.26 -19.50 11.83
C PRO A 515 -9.65 -18.07 11.48
N THR A 516 -10.01 -17.28 12.48
CA THR A 516 -10.33 -15.86 12.30
C THR A 516 -9.13 -15.08 11.74
N ASP A 517 -7.92 -15.41 12.18
CA ASP A 517 -6.69 -14.80 11.65
C ASP A 517 -6.47 -15.06 10.16
N GLU A 518 -6.86 -16.22 9.66
CA GLU A 518 -6.79 -16.53 8.22
C GLU A 518 -7.75 -15.65 7.42
N ARG A 519 -8.94 -15.44 7.93
CA ARG A 519 -9.94 -14.55 7.32
C ARG A 519 -9.47 -13.10 7.32
N ALA A 520 -8.94 -12.61 8.42
CA ALA A 520 -8.39 -11.26 8.54
C ALA A 520 -7.16 -11.06 7.62
N TYR A 521 -6.33 -12.08 7.48
CA TYR A 521 -5.20 -12.07 6.56
C TYR A 521 -5.64 -11.98 5.10
N HIS A 522 -6.60 -12.80 4.66
CA HIS A 522 -7.17 -12.74 3.30
C HIS A 522 -7.80 -11.39 3.01
N ARG A 523 -8.52 -10.82 3.96
CA ARG A 523 -9.07 -9.47 3.84
C ARG A 523 -7.97 -8.45 3.54
N GLN A 524 -6.89 -8.49 4.28
CA GLN A 524 -5.76 -7.57 4.12
C GLN A 524 -5.05 -7.76 2.79
N LEU A 525 -4.81 -9.00 2.36
CA LEU A 525 -4.22 -9.32 1.06
C LEU A 525 -5.04 -8.73 -0.09
N VAL A 526 -6.33 -9.01 -0.12
CA VAL A 526 -7.23 -8.57 -1.21
C VAL A 526 -7.33 -7.05 -1.26
N THR A 527 -7.30 -6.37 -0.12
CA THR A 527 -7.38 -4.91 -0.06
C THR A 527 -6.27 -4.22 -0.85
N SER A 528 -5.08 -4.80 -0.91
CA SER A 528 -3.92 -4.22 -1.63
C SER A 528 -3.64 -4.86 -3.00
N MET A 529 -4.39 -5.89 -3.39
CA MET A 529 -4.18 -6.61 -4.65
C MET A 529 -4.46 -5.77 -5.89
N GLY A 530 -3.72 -6.03 -6.96
CA GLY A 530 -4.04 -5.59 -8.32
C GLY A 530 -5.18 -6.41 -8.94
N VAL A 531 -5.61 -5.97 -10.11
CA VAL A 531 -6.73 -6.61 -10.86
C VAL A 531 -6.43 -8.07 -11.19
N ALA A 532 -5.26 -8.35 -11.74
CA ALA A 532 -4.86 -9.72 -12.12
C ALA A 532 -4.78 -10.67 -10.93
N ASP A 533 -4.22 -10.21 -9.81
CA ASP A 533 -4.09 -11.02 -8.60
C ASP A 533 -5.45 -11.33 -7.98
N THR A 534 -6.37 -10.37 -7.98
CA THR A 534 -7.74 -10.56 -7.48
C THR A 534 -8.50 -11.58 -8.34
N GLN A 535 -8.35 -11.50 -9.65
CA GLN A 535 -8.93 -12.47 -10.57
C GLN A 535 -8.47 -13.89 -10.25
N LEU A 536 -7.17 -14.09 -10.10
CA LEU A 536 -6.61 -15.40 -9.76
C LEU A 536 -7.06 -15.89 -8.38
N PHE A 537 -7.15 -14.98 -7.40
CA PHE A 537 -7.55 -15.30 -6.03
C PHE A 537 -8.99 -15.84 -5.96
N PHE A 538 -9.93 -15.29 -6.74
CA PHE A 538 -11.33 -15.69 -6.76
C PHE A 538 -11.69 -16.63 -7.90
N TYR A 539 -10.72 -17.01 -8.74
CA TYR A 539 -10.97 -17.90 -9.87
C TYR A 539 -11.36 -19.31 -9.37
N PRO A 540 -12.47 -19.90 -9.86
CA PRO A 540 -12.81 -21.27 -9.51
C PRO A 540 -11.78 -22.23 -10.09
N GLN A 541 -11.29 -23.16 -9.26
CA GLN A 541 -10.40 -24.22 -9.73
C GLN A 541 -11.21 -25.22 -10.56
N LEU A 542 -11.02 -25.19 -11.86
CA LEU A 542 -11.59 -26.16 -12.78
C LEU A 542 -10.53 -27.20 -13.12
N LEU A 543 -10.68 -28.39 -12.56
CA LEU A 543 -9.79 -29.53 -12.86
C LEU A 543 -10.42 -30.41 -13.92
N PRO A 544 -9.73 -30.69 -15.05
CA PRO A 544 -10.25 -31.66 -16.02
C PRO A 544 -10.23 -33.06 -15.41
N VAL A 545 -11.38 -33.72 -15.39
CA VAL A 545 -11.55 -35.06 -14.80
C VAL A 545 -10.68 -36.10 -15.50
N VAL A 546 -10.31 -35.86 -16.77
CA VAL A 546 -9.50 -36.75 -17.61
C VAL A 546 -8.02 -36.79 -17.25
N SER A 547 -7.53 -35.81 -16.45
CA SER A 547 -6.12 -35.73 -16.01
C SER A 547 -5.91 -36.22 -14.58
N MET A 548 -6.89 -36.86 -13.96
CA MET A 548 -6.76 -37.50 -12.65
C MET A 548 -6.31 -38.98 -12.82
#